data_c7ebcf3dc2764a7bfa1e5a1fd55f7de7
#
_entry.id   c7ebcf3dc2764a7bfa1e5a1fd55f7de7
#
_cell.length_a   1.000
_cell.length_b   1.000
_cell.length_c   1.000
_cell.angle_alpha   90.00
_cell.angle_beta   90.00
_cell.angle_gamma   90.00
#
_symmetry.space_group_name_H-M   'P 1'
#
loop_
_entity.id
_entity.type
_entity.pdbx_description
1 polymer ?
#
loop_
_entity_poly.entity_id
_entity_poly.type
_entity_poly.pdbx_seq_one_letter_code
_entity_poly.pdbx_strand_id
1 'polypeptide(L)'
;MKTKTQSTWGIFSCLFIVILAVAPSCKKNAKLPDESNEKTHAVTFKIKDFETIVTSLKAQSPRFKSASTTGSTSENQLLYHWNFDNGNADPTMALEDAAVIDYNNGKTDYSYVGGWPTSGKGISFKGAKEVLIKISASGIATLASLSFDANSSGTGPRALLLSYSTDKGATFKNLTDTLHYPPNLTTSAKFVVEQSLQSINMLAAQGCWLKIALFSGNREGGTNYNESTGTFKMDNVKIMGTTDQSVLPDKLYYHIFDANSKLLVKTGTLNAKEKFNIALPMGTYYLSLLSKNSALPLLIPASVTDLRSLSVSNVFSEQSAAIFAVRDTFDVKESMERVLTIGRIYSEVKFECTDAQGLDLVDSIQIKQLHKVFQYYPFATGTDELTDKTILRIIPNFSGSSKSFLFNQFMGDFPENKMVKYELRIFRKGELMRTFELGSEIRNNVQLLFKGKLLDGANGSQGFQVTKNEKWRDNVVIEY
;
A
#
# COMPACT_ATOMS: atom_id res chain seq x y z
N MET A 1 -31.39 -38.36 58.38
CA MET A 1 -30.40 -38.43 59.43
C MET A 1 -29.39 -37.28 59.17
N LYS A 2 -29.51 -36.23 59.91
CA LYS A 2 -28.52 -35.49 60.69
C LYS A 2 -27.23 -35.21 59.92
N THR A 3 -26.64 -34.01 59.79
CA THR A 3 -26.68 -32.81 60.68
C THR A 3 -26.09 -31.62 59.92
N LYS A 4 -26.63 -30.45 60.25
CA LYS A 4 -26.08 -29.12 59.98
C LYS A 4 -24.69 -28.95 60.65
N THR A 5 -23.82 -28.17 60.08
CA THR A 5 -23.04 -27.20 60.87
C THR A 5 -22.77 -25.92 60.04
N GLN A 6 -23.31 -24.82 60.54
CA GLN A 6 -22.93 -23.44 60.20
C GLN A 6 -21.61 -23.12 60.92
N SER A 7 -20.78 -22.34 60.27
CA SER A 7 -19.74 -21.57 60.94
C SER A 7 -19.66 -20.20 60.28
N THR A 8 -20.25 -19.25 60.96
CA THR A 8 -20.04 -17.81 60.84
C THR A 8 -18.72 -17.43 61.50
N TRP A 9 -17.95 -16.58 60.89
CA TRP A 9 -16.93 -15.67 61.42
C TRP A 9 -16.29 -14.99 60.21
N GLY A 10 -16.09 -13.69 60.07
CA GLY A 10 -16.13 -12.58 61.00
C GLY A 10 -15.57 -11.42 60.19
N ILE A 11 -16.33 -10.35 60.16
CA ILE A 11 -15.96 -9.11 59.48
C ILE A 11 -14.76 -8.50 60.21
N PHE A 12 -13.65 -8.31 59.47
CA PHE A 12 -12.62 -7.35 59.86
C PHE A 12 -12.43 -6.36 58.72
N SER A 13 -13.09 -5.23 58.90
CA SER A 13 -12.93 -4.02 58.10
C SER A 13 -11.60 -3.37 58.53
N CYS A 14 -10.54 -3.56 57.75
CA CYS A 14 -9.34 -2.74 57.84
C CYS A 14 -9.44 -1.59 56.84
N LEU A 15 -9.87 -0.47 57.37
CA LEU A 15 -9.86 0.83 56.69
C LEU A 15 -8.38 1.29 56.59
N PHE A 16 -7.73 1.00 55.46
CA PHE A 16 -6.43 1.60 55.15
C PHE A 16 -6.67 2.98 54.53
N ILE A 17 -6.55 4.01 55.39
CA ILE A 17 -6.44 5.39 54.92
C ILE A 17 -5.05 5.56 54.34
N VAL A 18 -4.97 5.49 53.00
CA VAL A 18 -3.78 5.90 52.25
C VAL A 18 -3.83 7.42 52.15
N ILE A 19 -3.09 8.08 53.01
CA ILE A 19 -2.77 9.51 52.88
C ILE A 19 -1.83 9.62 51.68
N LEU A 20 -2.39 9.95 50.49
CA LEU A 20 -1.64 10.41 49.34
C LEU A 20 -1.05 11.79 49.72
N ALA A 21 0.20 11.80 50.15
CA ALA A 21 1.00 13.00 50.15
C ALA A 21 1.19 13.44 48.69
N VAL A 22 0.36 14.37 48.24
CA VAL A 22 0.57 15.10 47.00
C VAL A 22 1.79 16.01 47.23
N ALA A 23 2.98 15.46 46.98
CA ALA A 23 4.14 16.30 46.78
C ALA A 23 3.88 17.11 45.48
N PRO A 24 3.89 18.45 45.52
CA PRO A 24 3.91 19.23 44.33
C PRO A 24 5.24 18.95 43.61
N SER A 25 5.24 18.02 42.67
CA SER A 25 6.31 17.89 41.72
C SER A 25 6.35 19.21 40.95
N CYS A 26 7.23 20.09 41.36
CA CYS A 26 7.68 21.18 40.50
C CYS A 26 8.27 20.57 39.23
N LYS A 27 7.41 20.28 38.24
CA LYS A 27 7.85 20.26 36.86
C LYS A 27 8.44 21.65 36.63
N LYS A 28 9.77 21.76 36.66
CA LYS A 28 10.44 22.79 35.90
C LYS A 28 9.95 22.58 34.46
N ASN A 29 8.92 23.33 34.11
CA ASN A 29 8.65 23.60 32.70
C ASN A 29 9.99 24.13 32.22
N ALA A 30 10.67 23.37 31.38
CA ALA A 30 11.70 23.95 30.55
C ALA A 30 10.99 25.14 29.90
N LYS A 31 11.32 26.35 30.32
CA LYS A 31 10.88 27.57 29.64
C LYS A 31 11.27 27.33 28.19
N LEU A 32 10.26 27.18 27.34
CA LEU A 32 10.44 27.53 25.95
C LEU A 32 11.16 28.87 25.97
N PRO A 33 12.23 29.06 25.19
CA PRO A 33 12.92 30.32 25.11
C PRO A 33 11.84 31.39 25.03
N ASP A 34 11.90 32.37 25.95
CA ASP A 34 11.05 33.54 25.94
C ASP A 34 10.85 33.93 24.48
N GLU A 35 9.61 34.25 24.08
CA GLU A 35 9.36 34.87 22.79
C GLU A 35 10.15 36.20 22.80
N SER A 36 11.47 36.07 22.63
CA SER A 36 12.32 37.20 22.40
C SER A 36 11.77 37.86 21.15
N ASN A 37 11.63 39.17 21.16
CA ASN A 37 11.28 40.03 20.01
C ASN A 37 12.32 39.91 18.88
N GLU A 38 12.88 38.71 18.67
CA GLU A 38 13.80 38.44 17.59
C GLU A 38 13.04 38.48 16.28
N LYS A 39 13.50 39.35 15.42
CA LYS A 39 12.95 39.54 14.07
C LYS A 39 13.00 38.20 13.34
N THR A 40 11.83 37.63 13.09
CA THR A 40 11.71 36.40 12.30
C THR A 40 11.69 36.68 10.82
N HIS A 41 12.26 35.78 10.02
CA HIS A 41 12.30 35.83 8.59
C HIS A 41 11.50 34.71 7.97
N ALA A 42 10.80 35.01 6.87
CA ALA A 42 10.04 33.98 6.14
C ALA A 42 10.99 33.09 5.35
N VAL A 43 10.96 31.78 5.62
CA VAL A 43 11.64 30.76 4.82
C VAL A 43 10.59 30.02 4.00
N THR A 44 10.64 30.18 2.69
CA THR A 44 9.76 29.50 1.75
C THR A 44 10.45 28.26 1.21
N PHE A 45 9.86 27.11 1.40
CA PHE A 45 10.35 25.87 0.80
C PHE A 45 9.51 25.50 -0.42
N LYS A 46 10.20 25.12 -1.49
CA LYS A 46 9.62 24.68 -2.74
C LYS A 46 10.20 23.31 -3.09
N ILE A 47 9.34 22.32 -3.26
CA ILE A 47 9.78 21.00 -3.68
C ILE A 47 9.74 20.98 -5.20
N LYS A 48 10.89 20.78 -5.82
CA LYS A 48 11.05 20.81 -7.27
C LYS A 48 10.78 19.43 -7.87
N ASP A 49 11.36 18.39 -7.26
CA ASP A 49 11.30 17.02 -7.76
C ASP A 49 11.53 15.98 -6.65
N PHE A 50 11.16 14.75 -6.96
CA PHE A 50 11.58 13.54 -6.23
C PHE A 50 12.67 12.86 -7.06
N GLU A 51 13.92 13.23 -6.85
CA GLU A 51 15.03 12.67 -7.61
C GLU A 51 15.52 11.33 -7.09
N THR A 52 15.93 10.51 -8.06
CA THR A 52 16.78 9.35 -7.88
C THR A 52 18.23 9.82 -7.93
N ILE A 53 18.88 10.10 -6.82
CA ILE A 53 20.33 10.35 -6.84
C ILE A 53 21.04 9.01 -6.99
N VAL A 54 21.40 8.67 -8.21
CA VAL A 54 22.47 7.70 -8.48
C VAL A 54 23.75 8.50 -8.64
N THR A 55 24.57 8.54 -7.60
CA THR A 55 25.96 8.99 -7.76
C THR A 55 26.70 7.92 -8.55
N SER A 56 26.75 8.05 -9.86
CA SER A 56 27.60 7.20 -10.69
C SER A 56 29.05 7.51 -10.36
N LEU A 57 29.74 6.59 -9.75
CA LEU A 57 31.21 6.56 -9.79
C LEU A 57 31.63 6.54 -11.26
N LYS A 58 32.39 7.56 -11.67
CA LYS A 58 32.92 7.70 -13.02
C LYS A 58 33.71 6.43 -13.41
N ALA A 59 33.12 5.58 -14.22
CA ALA A 59 33.83 4.64 -15.04
C ALA A 59 34.02 5.28 -16.42
N GLN A 60 35.27 5.39 -16.87
CA GLN A 60 35.62 5.93 -18.17
C GLN A 60 34.92 5.13 -19.29
N SER A 61 34.36 5.87 -20.20
CA SER A 61 33.59 5.38 -21.36
C SER A 61 34.42 4.62 -22.36
N PRO A 62 33.82 3.67 -23.06
CA PRO A 62 33.91 3.67 -24.52
C PRO A 62 32.55 4.08 -25.13
N ARG A 63 32.61 4.93 -26.12
CA ARG A 63 31.51 5.38 -26.95
C ARG A 63 30.79 4.20 -27.60
N PHE A 64 29.50 4.01 -27.29
CA PHE A 64 28.58 3.25 -28.15
C PHE A 64 27.36 4.11 -28.47
N LYS A 65 26.98 4.03 -29.77
CA LYS A 65 25.90 4.78 -30.37
C LYS A 65 24.56 4.46 -29.67
N SER A 66 23.82 5.53 -29.42
CA SER A 66 22.44 5.54 -28.96
C SER A 66 21.58 4.54 -29.71
N ALA A 67 21.08 3.52 -29.01
CA ALA A 67 19.91 2.77 -29.41
C ALA A 67 18.73 3.36 -28.64
N SER A 68 17.67 3.68 -29.37
CA SER A 68 16.39 4.15 -28.91
C SER A 68 15.91 3.37 -27.67
N THR A 69 15.80 4.02 -26.54
CA THR A 69 15.23 3.44 -25.32
C THR A 69 13.72 3.39 -25.48
N THR A 70 13.22 2.20 -25.74
CA THR A 70 11.80 1.87 -25.47
C THR A 70 11.56 2.01 -23.98
N GLY A 71 10.58 2.86 -23.62
CA GLY A 71 10.21 3.14 -22.23
C GLY A 71 9.94 1.84 -21.45
N SER A 72 10.44 1.79 -20.23
CA SER A 72 10.11 0.77 -19.25
C SER A 72 8.61 0.79 -19.01
N THR A 73 7.89 -0.18 -19.55
CA THR A 73 6.48 -0.42 -19.21
C THR A 73 6.46 -0.91 -17.77
N SER A 74 5.89 -0.12 -16.87
CA SER A 74 5.60 -0.59 -15.52
C SER A 74 4.69 -1.82 -15.62
N GLU A 75 5.08 -2.94 -14.97
CA GLU A 75 4.28 -4.16 -15.02
C GLU A 75 2.94 -3.96 -14.28
N ASN A 76 1.88 -4.57 -14.80
CA ASN A 76 0.58 -4.58 -14.16
C ASN A 76 0.67 -5.28 -12.81
N GLN A 77 0.19 -4.62 -11.76
CA GLN A 77 0.09 -5.14 -10.41
C GLN A 77 -1.36 -5.16 -9.93
N LEU A 78 -1.63 -5.90 -8.87
CA LEU A 78 -2.93 -5.90 -8.23
C LEU A 78 -3.12 -4.58 -7.47
N LEU A 79 -4.14 -3.80 -7.87
CA LEU A 79 -4.48 -2.51 -7.25
C LEU A 79 -5.55 -2.67 -6.17
N TYR A 80 -6.56 -3.50 -6.44
CA TYR A 80 -7.66 -3.79 -5.51
C TYR A 80 -8.05 -5.25 -5.59
N HIS A 81 -8.39 -5.82 -4.42
CA HIS A 81 -8.90 -7.19 -4.32
C HIS A 81 -9.95 -7.29 -3.22
N TRP A 82 -11.07 -7.92 -3.53
CA TRP A 82 -12.11 -8.33 -2.58
C TRP A 82 -12.31 -9.84 -2.68
N ASN A 83 -12.09 -10.56 -1.59
CA ASN A 83 -12.39 -11.99 -1.48
C ASN A 83 -13.59 -12.27 -0.56
N PHE A 84 -14.13 -11.26 0.10
CA PHE A 84 -15.28 -11.30 1.00
C PHE A 84 -15.26 -12.34 2.13
N ASP A 85 -14.19 -13.09 2.31
CA ASP A 85 -14.08 -14.18 3.28
C ASP A 85 -14.31 -13.74 4.73
N ASN A 86 -13.98 -12.51 5.04
CA ASN A 86 -14.21 -11.90 6.36
C ASN A 86 -15.70 -11.55 6.60
N GLY A 87 -16.57 -11.68 5.61
CA GLY A 87 -17.98 -11.34 5.71
C GLY A 87 -18.23 -9.83 5.79
N ASN A 88 -17.39 -9.04 5.15
CA ASN A 88 -17.54 -7.60 4.95
C ASN A 88 -17.25 -7.23 3.48
N ALA A 89 -17.55 -6.01 3.08
CA ALA A 89 -17.29 -5.50 1.75
C ALA A 89 -16.00 -4.67 1.65
N ASP A 90 -15.18 -4.69 2.69
CA ASP A 90 -13.89 -4.03 2.66
C ASP A 90 -12.93 -4.81 1.74
N PRO A 91 -12.13 -4.12 0.94
CA PRO A 91 -11.16 -4.80 0.11
C PRO A 91 -10.11 -5.51 0.98
N THR A 92 -9.78 -6.75 0.61
CA THR A 92 -8.69 -7.50 1.24
C THR A 92 -7.33 -6.86 0.93
N MET A 93 -7.24 -6.15 -0.20
CA MET A 93 -6.12 -5.34 -0.63
C MET A 93 -6.65 -4.14 -1.38
N ALA A 94 -6.18 -2.95 -1.04
CA ALA A 94 -6.53 -1.70 -1.69
C ALA A 94 -5.31 -0.81 -1.84
N LEU A 95 -5.21 -0.13 -2.99
CA LEU A 95 -4.23 0.94 -3.19
C LEU A 95 -4.58 2.17 -2.34
N GLU A 96 -5.88 2.44 -2.17
CA GLU A 96 -6.42 3.57 -1.42
C GLU A 96 -7.63 3.12 -0.58
N ASP A 97 -7.78 3.64 0.63
CA ASP A 97 -8.80 3.22 1.60
C ASP A 97 -10.26 3.50 1.19
N ALA A 98 -10.50 4.31 0.18
CA ALA A 98 -11.84 4.78 -0.19
C ALA A 98 -12.57 3.88 -1.21
N ALA A 99 -12.12 2.64 -1.41
CA ALA A 99 -12.77 1.74 -2.35
C ALA A 99 -14.07 1.15 -1.76
N VAL A 100 -15.17 1.27 -2.51
CA VAL A 100 -16.51 0.88 -2.05
C VAL A 100 -17.21 0.04 -3.12
N ILE A 101 -17.94 -0.99 -2.66
CA ILE A 101 -18.91 -1.71 -3.48
C ILE A 101 -20.31 -1.38 -2.95
N ASP A 102 -21.18 -0.90 -3.82
CA ASP A 102 -22.59 -0.68 -3.52
C ASP A 102 -23.48 -1.12 -4.71
N TYR A 103 -24.80 -1.09 -4.54
CA TYR A 103 -25.74 -1.46 -5.59
C TYR A 103 -27.01 -0.60 -5.52
N ASN A 104 -27.74 -0.51 -6.63
CA ASN A 104 -29.04 0.19 -6.70
C ASN A 104 -29.03 1.56 -6.01
N ASN A 105 -28.21 2.49 -6.46
CA ASN A 105 -28.08 3.85 -5.92
C ASN A 105 -27.53 3.91 -4.47
N GLY A 106 -26.50 3.14 -4.17
CA GLY A 106 -25.75 3.24 -2.92
C GLY A 106 -26.26 2.37 -1.78
N LYS A 107 -27.06 1.33 -2.06
CA LYS A 107 -27.43 0.34 -1.07
C LYS A 107 -26.22 -0.51 -0.66
N THR A 108 -26.15 -0.84 0.61
CA THR A 108 -25.10 -1.64 1.23
C THR A 108 -25.64 -2.80 2.09
N ASP A 109 -26.92 -3.13 1.93
CA ASP A 109 -27.63 -4.20 2.64
C ASP A 109 -27.46 -5.59 1.96
N TYR A 110 -26.29 -5.90 1.51
CA TYR A 110 -25.92 -7.17 0.93
C TYR A 110 -25.69 -8.27 1.98
N SER A 111 -25.75 -9.54 1.54
CA SER A 111 -25.46 -10.71 2.36
C SER A 111 -24.20 -11.43 1.89
N TYR A 112 -23.64 -12.27 2.78
CA TYR A 112 -22.48 -13.09 2.47
C TYR A 112 -22.88 -14.56 2.46
N VAL A 113 -22.59 -15.24 1.35
CA VAL A 113 -22.96 -16.63 1.09
C VAL A 113 -21.72 -17.42 0.69
N GLY A 114 -21.79 -18.73 0.55
CA GLY A 114 -20.67 -19.54 0.09
C GLY A 114 -20.06 -19.02 -1.21
N GLY A 115 -18.75 -18.79 -1.20
CA GLY A 115 -17.96 -18.24 -2.29
C GLY A 115 -17.27 -19.28 -3.16
N TRP A 116 -16.14 -18.90 -3.79
CA TRP A 116 -15.25 -19.76 -4.51
C TRP A 116 -13.80 -19.53 -4.08
N PRO A 117 -13.13 -20.51 -3.45
CA PRO A 117 -13.59 -21.89 -3.18
C PRO A 117 -14.79 -21.93 -2.23
N THR A 118 -15.47 -23.07 -2.15
CA THR A 118 -16.69 -23.26 -1.35
C THR A 118 -16.49 -23.04 0.17
N SER A 119 -15.26 -23.07 0.65
CA SER A 119 -14.88 -22.74 2.02
C SER A 119 -14.85 -21.23 2.30
N GLY A 120 -14.81 -20.40 1.24
CA GLY A 120 -14.83 -18.94 1.33
C GLY A 120 -16.24 -18.37 1.30
N LYS A 121 -16.32 -17.04 1.36
CA LYS A 121 -17.58 -16.28 1.21
C LYS A 121 -17.53 -15.43 -0.05
N GLY A 122 -18.71 -15.26 -0.69
CA GLY A 122 -18.94 -14.29 -1.72
C GLY A 122 -20.04 -13.33 -1.30
N ILE A 123 -20.04 -12.13 -1.89
CA ILE A 123 -21.07 -11.10 -1.67
C ILE A 123 -22.30 -11.40 -2.54
N SER A 124 -23.48 -11.24 -1.99
CA SER A 124 -24.76 -11.50 -2.68
C SER A 124 -25.71 -10.33 -2.56
N PHE A 125 -26.24 -9.91 -3.69
CA PHE A 125 -27.09 -8.75 -3.87
C PHE A 125 -28.49 -9.20 -4.25
N LYS A 126 -29.46 -9.01 -3.37
CA LYS A 126 -30.86 -9.33 -3.65
C LYS A 126 -31.55 -8.19 -4.39
N GLY A 127 -32.18 -8.50 -5.51
CA GLY A 127 -32.91 -7.49 -6.30
C GLY A 127 -31.98 -6.43 -6.90
N ALA A 128 -30.74 -6.76 -7.20
CA ALA A 128 -29.80 -5.82 -7.83
C ALA A 128 -30.15 -5.63 -9.29
N LYS A 129 -30.23 -4.38 -9.72
CA LYS A 129 -30.28 -3.95 -11.12
C LYS A 129 -28.91 -3.52 -11.62
N GLU A 130 -28.09 -3.02 -10.70
CA GLU A 130 -26.70 -2.65 -10.97
C GLU A 130 -25.86 -2.81 -9.70
N VAL A 131 -24.58 -3.10 -9.88
CA VAL A 131 -23.55 -3.07 -8.85
C VAL A 131 -22.49 -2.07 -9.28
N LEU A 132 -22.01 -1.25 -8.36
CA LEU A 132 -20.97 -0.26 -8.57
C LEU A 132 -19.74 -0.61 -7.73
N ILE A 133 -18.58 -0.67 -8.38
CA ILE A 133 -17.27 -0.75 -7.73
C ILE A 133 -16.64 0.64 -7.90
N LYS A 134 -16.45 1.35 -6.81
CA LYS A 134 -15.96 2.73 -6.79
C LYS A 134 -14.55 2.74 -6.23
N ILE A 135 -13.59 3.21 -7.02
CA ILE A 135 -12.19 3.35 -6.61
C ILE A 135 -11.71 4.79 -6.82
N SER A 136 -10.70 5.18 -6.04
CA SER A 136 -10.01 6.44 -6.26
C SER A 136 -9.25 6.40 -7.60
N ALA A 137 -9.09 7.56 -8.24
CA ALA A 137 -8.16 7.71 -9.35
C ALA A 137 -6.73 8.04 -8.88
N SER A 138 -6.59 8.41 -7.60
CA SER A 138 -5.29 8.77 -7.02
C SER A 138 -4.33 7.59 -7.03
N GLY A 139 -3.09 7.83 -7.40
CA GLY A 139 -2.06 6.80 -7.42
C GLY A 139 -2.15 5.76 -8.55
N ILE A 140 -3.14 5.86 -9.44
CA ILE A 140 -3.31 4.95 -10.57
C ILE A 140 -2.82 5.61 -11.86
N ALA A 141 -1.77 5.06 -12.48
CA ALA A 141 -1.31 5.48 -13.81
C ALA A 141 -2.20 4.91 -14.90
N THR A 142 -2.40 3.60 -14.89
CA THR A 142 -3.25 2.90 -15.86
C THR A 142 -4.04 1.79 -15.18
N LEU A 143 -5.21 1.49 -15.72
CA LEU A 143 -5.95 0.27 -15.40
C LEU A 143 -5.70 -0.77 -16.50
N ALA A 144 -5.46 -2.02 -16.08
CA ALA A 144 -5.20 -3.11 -17.03
C ALA A 144 -6.42 -4.02 -17.20
N SER A 145 -6.97 -4.54 -16.10
CA SER A 145 -8.11 -5.46 -16.14
C SER A 145 -8.95 -5.43 -14.88
N LEU A 146 -10.22 -5.79 -15.04
CA LEU A 146 -11.16 -6.21 -14.00
C LEU A 146 -11.41 -7.69 -14.16
N SER A 147 -11.37 -8.47 -13.08
CA SER A 147 -11.84 -9.84 -13.07
C SER A 147 -12.67 -10.14 -11.82
N PHE A 148 -13.66 -11.00 -11.94
CA PHE A 148 -14.44 -11.50 -10.81
C PHE A 148 -15.16 -12.80 -11.16
N ASP A 149 -15.46 -13.60 -10.15
CA ASP A 149 -16.33 -14.77 -10.23
C ASP A 149 -17.77 -14.32 -9.98
N ALA A 150 -18.69 -14.76 -10.84
CA ALA A 150 -20.11 -14.41 -10.75
C ALA A 150 -21.02 -15.62 -10.83
N ASN A 151 -22.19 -15.50 -10.21
CA ASN A 151 -23.31 -16.41 -10.38
C ASN A 151 -24.60 -15.70 -9.97
N SER A 152 -25.73 -16.36 -10.15
CA SER A 152 -27.03 -15.87 -9.71
C SER A 152 -27.95 -17.00 -9.30
N SER A 153 -28.98 -16.66 -8.51
CA SER A 153 -30.06 -17.62 -8.20
C SER A 153 -30.84 -18.03 -9.46
N GLY A 154 -31.67 -19.06 -9.34
CA GLY A 154 -32.54 -19.48 -10.44
C GLY A 154 -33.40 -18.35 -11.02
N THR A 155 -33.87 -17.41 -10.19
CA THR A 155 -34.62 -16.21 -10.59
C THR A 155 -33.76 -14.96 -10.76
N GLY A 156 -32.43 -15.04 -10.53
CA GLY A 156 -31.51 -13.90 -10.65
C GLY A 156 -31.14 -13.56 -12.09
N PRO A 157 -30.32 -12.54 -12.33
CA PRO A 157 -29.90 -12.11 -13.66
C PRO A 157 -29.05 -13.18 -14.38
N ARG A 158 -29.15 -13.24 -15.70
CA ARG A 158 -28.38 -14.15 -16.58
C ARG A 158 -27.58 -13.41 -17.64
N ALA A 159 -27.55 -12.10 -17.57
CA ALA A 159 -26.69 -11.27 -18.41
C ALA A 159 -26.23 -10.03 -17.64
N LEU A 160 -25.09 -9.52 -18.03
CA LEU A 160 -24.53 -8.29 -17.46
C LEU A 160 -23.86 -7.44 -18.53
N LEU A 161 -23.78 -6.14 -18.29
CA LEU A 161 -23.07 -5.17 -19.12
C LEU A 161 -22.11 -4.39 -18.25
N LEU A 162 -20.86 -4.33 -18.65
CA LEU A 162 -19.86 -3.54 -17.95
C LEU A 162 -19.73 -2.15 -18.56
N SER A 163 -19.71 -1.15 -17.73
CA SER A 163 -19.45 0.24 -18.11
C SER A 163 -18.60 0.94 -17.04
N TYR A 164 -18.03 2.07 -17.40
CA TYR A 164 -17.18 2.85 -16.48
C TYR A 164 -17.50 4.33 -16.52
N SER A 165 -17.15 5.02 -15.45
CA SER A 165 -17.18 6.47 -15.30
C SER A 165 -15.85 6.95 -14.75
N THR A 166 -15.34 8.06 -15.27
CA THR A 166 -14.16 8.77 -14.75
C THR A 166 -14.52 10.11 -14.08
N ASP A 167 -15.80 10.43 -14.01
CA ASP A 167 -16.38 11.67 -13.48
C ASP A 167 -17.30 11.43 -12.28
N LYS A 168 -16.96 10.43 -11.44
CA LYS A 168 -17.70 10.03 -10.23
C LYS A 168 -19.16 9.67 -10.51
N GLY A 169 -19.43 9.02 -11.63
CA GLY A 169 -20.74 8.50 -11.96
C GLY A 169 -21.66 9.48 -12.71
N ALA A 170 -21.17 10.67 -13.10
CA ALA A 170 -21.97 11.63 -13.86
C ALA A 170 -22.27 11.09 -15.27
N THR A 171 -21.29 10.43 -15.90
CA THR A 171 -21.47 9.77 -17.19
C THR A 171 -20.87 8.37 -17.20
N PHE A 172 -21.49 7.44 -17.95
CA PHE A 172 -20.99 6.08 -18.11
C PHE A 172 -20.74 5.74 -19.57
N LYS A 173 -19.64 5.06 -19.84
CA LYS A 173 -19.28 4.51 -21.17
C LYS A 173 -19.21 2.99 -21.09
N ASN A 174 -19.75 2.28 -22.07
CA ASN A 174 -19.70 0.83 -22.11
C ASN A 174 -18.26 0.34 -22.34
N LEU A 175 -17.90 -0.72 -21.62
CA LEU A 175 -16.66 -1.47 -21.77
C LEU A 175 -16.86 -2.73 -22.61
N THR A 176 -18.07 -3.30 -22.58
CA THR A 176 -18.42 -4.55 -23.26
C THR A 176 -19.72 -4.41 -24.00
N ASP A 177 -20.00 -5.37 -24.86
CA ASP A 177 -21.37 -5.74 -25.18
C ASP A 177 -21.98 -6.52 -24.02
N THR A 178 -23.26 -6.85 -24.09
CA THR A 178 -23.92 -7.66 -23.06
C THR A 178 -23.31 -9.05 -22.99
N LEU A 179 -22.75 -9.38 -21.84
CA LEU A 179 -22.20 -10.71 -21.54
C LEU A 179 -23.32 -11.61 -21.01
N HIS A 180 -23.45 -12.79 -21.60
CA HIS A 180 -24.47 -13.78 -21.22
C HIS A 180 -23.85 -14.91 -20.45
N TYR A 181 -24.51 -15.34 -19.38
CA TYR A 181 -24.13 -16.57 -18.67
C TYR A 181 -24.37 -17.79 -19.56
N PRO A 182 -23.60 -18.87 -19.39
CA PRO A 182 -23.96 -20.16 -19.99
C PRO A 182 -25.38 -20.54 -19.57
N PRO A 183 -26.23 -20.98 -20.52
CA PRO A 183 -27.67 -21.19 -20.25
C PRO A 183 -27.94 -22.23 -19.16
N ASN A 184 -27.06 -23.20 -19.00
CA ASN A 184 -27.12 -24.31 -18.04
C ASN A 184 -26.18 -24.12 -16.83
N LEU A 185 -25.77 -22.89 -16.51
CA LEU A 185 -24.96 -22.59 -15.34
C LEU A 185 -25.69 -23.00 -14.04
N THR A 186 -25.17 -23.99 -13.34
CA THR A 186 -25.73 -24.43 -12.06
C THR A 186 -25.50 -23.40 -10.96
N THR A 187 -26.27 -23.46 -9.87
CA THR A 187 -26.13 -22.50 -8.74
C THR A 187 -24.79 -22.62 -8.00
N SER A 188 -24.09 -23.75 -8.15
CA SER A 188 -22.76 -23.98 -7.57
C SER A 188 -21.60 -23.63 -8.48
N ALA A 189 -21.85 -23.52 -9.80
CA ALA A 189 -20.83 -23.14 -10.78
C ALA A 189 -20.54 -21.65 -10.72
N LYS A 190 -19.46 -21.23 -11.38
CA LYS A 190 -19.11 -19.82 -11.54
C LYS A 190 -19.01 -19.43 -13.00
N PHE A 191 -19.38 -18.21 -13.30
CA PHE A 191 -19.10 -17.53 -14.54
C PHE A 191 -17.96 -16.54 -14.28
N VAL A 192 -16.81 -16.78 -14.89
CA VAL A 192 -15.63 -15.91 -14.72
C VAL A 192 -15.76 -14.74 -15.70
N VAL A 193 -15.72 -13.53 -15.16
CA VAL A 193 -15.69 -12.30 -15.95
C VAL A 193 -14.27 -11.77 -15.93
N GLU A 194 -13.71 -11.57 -17.13
CA GLU A 194 -12.41 -10.90 -17.31
C GLU A 194 -12.58 -9.82 -18.38
N GLN A 195 -12.25 -8.58 -18.02
CA GLN A 195 -12.43 -7.43 -18.89
C GLN A 195 -11.20 -6.54 -18.89
N SER A 196 -10.72 -6.18 -20.10
CA SER A 196 -9.67 -5.16 -20.26
C SER A 196 -10.20 -3.78 -19.85
N LEU A 197 -9.43 -3.05 -19.06
CA LEU A 197 -9.70 -1.68 -18.65
C LEU A 197 -8.74 -0.67 -19.30
N GLN A 198 -7.90 -1.10 -20.25
CA GLN A 198 -6.86 -0.26 -20.87
C GLN A 198 -7.40 0.95 -21.63
N SER A 199 -8.68 0.91 -22.04
CA SER A 199 -9.33 2.05 -22.70
C SER A 199 -9.70 3.19 -21.75
N ILE A 200 -9.59 2.99 -20.43
CA ILE A 200 -9.93 3.99 -19.43
C ILE A 200 -8.75 4.94 -19.24
N ASN A 201 -8.96 6.21 -19.59
CA ASN A 201 -7.95 7.23 -19.33
C ASN A 201 -8.01 7.71 -17.88
N MET A 202 -6.97 7.42 -17.11
CA MET A 202 -6.88 7.77 -15.68
C MET A 202 -6.27 9.16 -15.42
N LEU A 203 -5.58 9.76 -16.39
CA LEU A 203 -4.83 11.02 -16.20
C LEU A 203 -5.68 12.21 -15.74
N ALA A 204 -6.95 12.26 -16.19
CA ALA A 204 -7.88 13.34 -15.81
C ALA A 204 -9.07 12.84 -14.99
N ALA A 205 -9.01 11.61 -14.48
CA ALA A 205 -10.12 11.00 -13.78
C ALA A 205 -10.28 11.59 -12.37
N GLN A 206 -11.50 11.94 -12.00
CA GLN A 206 -11.87 12.37 -10.64
C GLN A 206 -12.12 11.18 -9.69
N GLY A 207 -12.25 9.99 -10.24
CA GLY A 207 -12.47 8.69 -9.61
C GLY A 207 -12.80 7.69 -10.72
N CYS A 208 -12.65 6.40 -10.48
CA CYS A 208 -13.06 5.38 -11.44
C CYS A 208 -14.18 4.53 -10.83
N TRP A 209 -15.36 4.60 -11.45
CA TRP A 209 -16.51 3.81 -11.06
C TRP A 209 -16.79 2.77 -12.16
N LEU A 210 -16.76 1.51 -11.79
CA LEU A 210 -17.07 0.39 -12.66
C LEU A 210 -18.48 -0.09 -12.36
N LYS A 211 -19.36 -0.03 -13.33
CA LYS A 211 -20.76 -0.43 -13.22
C LYS A 211 -21.02 -1.76 -13.89
N ILE A 212 -21.69 -2.66 -13.19
CA ILE A 212 -22.18 -3.94 -13.65
C ILE A 212 -23.70 -3.82 -13.71
N ALA A 213 -24.26 -3.51 -14.88
CA ALA A 213 -25.70 -3.53 -15.09
C ALA A 213 -26.18 -4.95 -15.31
N LEU A 214 -27.32 -5.34 -14.69
CA LEU A 214 -27.78 -6.71 -14.61
C LEU A 214 -29.10 -6.88 -15.36
N PHE A 215 -29.25 -7.95 -16.14
CA PHE A 215 -30.40 -8.20 -17.01
C PHE A 215 -30.92 -9.63 -16.89
N SER A 216 -32.15 -9.85 -17.36
CA SER A 216 -32.79 -11.17 -17.40
C SER A 216 -31.94 -12.21 -18.11
N GLY A 217 -31.31 -11.82 -19.23
CA GLY A 217 -30.52 -12.70 -20.08
C GLY A 217 -31.34 -13.82 -20.74
N ASN A 218 -30.64 -14.71 -21.44
CA ASN A 218 -31.26 -15.90 -22.07
C ASN A 218 -31.40 -17.03 -21.03
N ARG A 219 -32.56 -17.75 -21.06
CA ARG A 219 -32.89 -18.82 -20.14
C ARG A 219 -33.46 -20.00 -20.91
N GLU A 220 -32.77 -21.13 -20.82
CA GLU A 220 -33.25 -22.38 -21.42
C GLU A 220 -34.08 -23.13 -20.34
N GLY A 221 -35.38 -22.92 -20.38
CA GLY A 221 -36.30 -23.55 -19.39
C GLY A 221 -36.10 -23.03 -17.96
N GLY A 222 -37.06 -23.21 -17.11
CA GLY A 222 -36.93 -22.91 -15.71
C GLY A 222 -37.63 -21.64 -15.24
N THR A 223 -37.19 -21.08 -14.11
CA THR A 223 -37.86 -19.99 -13.42
C THR A 223 -37.67 -18.64 -14.14
N ASN A 224 -38.74 -17.86 -14.22
CA ASN A 224 -38.69 -16.52 -14.76
C ASN A 224 -37.76 -15.61 -13.94
N TYR A 225 -37.17 -14.64 -14.63
CA TYR A 225 -36.41 -13.57 -13.97
C TYR A 225 -37.32 -12.79 -13.02
N ASN A 226 -36.81 -12.54 -11.80
CA ASN A 226 -37.52 -11.74 -10.80
C ASN A 226 -36.60 -10.65 -10.30
N GLU A 227 -36.87 -9.41 -10.73
CA GLU A 227 -36.06 -8.24 -10.36
C GLU A 227 -36.05 -7.92 -8.87
N SER A 228 -37.03 -8.38 -8.09
CA SER A 228 -37.16 -8.06 -6.66
C SER A 228 -36.49 -9.07 -5.75
N THR A 229 -36.49 -10.34 -6.15
CA THR A 229 -36.05 -11.46 -5.29
C THR A 229 -34.87 -12.24 -5.86
N GLY A 230 -34.61 -12.09 -7.16
CA GLY A 230 -33.44 -12.71 -7.78
C GLY A 230 -32.14 -12.17 -7.17
N THR A 231 -31.17 -13.06 -6.98
CA THR A 231 -29.88 -12.67 -6.41
C THR A 231 -28.78 -12.75 -7.43
N PHE A 232 -27.88 -11.79 -7.39
CA PHE A 232 -26.59 -11.80 -8.06
C PHE A 232 -25.52 -12.04 -7.02
N LYS A 233 -24.57 -12.94 -7.27
CA LYS A 233 -23.45 -13.24 -6.41
C LYS A 233 -22.14 -12.93 -7.12
N MET A 234 -21.20 -12.32 -6.39
CA MET A 234 -19.88 -11.98 -6.87
C MET A 234 -18.82 -12.35 -5.85
N ASP A 235 -17.62 -12.73 -6.33
CA ASP A 235 -16.49 -13.10 -5.51
C ASP A 235 -15.17 -12.84 -6.26
N ASN A 236 -14.04 -12.85 -5.52
CA ASN A 236 -12.69 -12.75 -6.08
C ASN A 236 -12.51 -11.54 -7.03
N VAL A 237 -13.09 -10.39 -6.67
CA VAL A 237 -12.99 -9.18 -7.50
C VAL A 237 -11.58 -8.65 -7.47
N LYS A 238 -10.95 -8.52 -8.63
CA LYS A 238 -9.58 -8.01 -8.79
C LYS A 238 -9.55 -6.89 -9.82
N ILE A 239 -8.84 -5.82 -9.51
CA ILE A 239 -8.51 -4.75 -10.42
C ILE A 239 -7.01 -4.68 -10.54
N MET A 240 -6.52 -4.84 -11.77
CA MET A 240 -5.11 -4.79 -12.12
C MET A 240 -4.79 -3.48 -12.82
N GLY A 241 -3.56 -3.01 -12.65
CA GLY A 241 -3.08 -1.82 -13.35
C GLY A 241 -1.67 -1.45 -12.94
N THR A 242 -1.26 -0.25 -13.28
CA THR A 242 0.00 0.32 -12.88
C THR A 242 -0.25 1.51 -11.98
N THR A 243 0.58 1.66 -10.96
CA THR A 243 0.52 2.85 -10.11
C THR A 243 1.21 4.02 -10.81
N ASP A 244 0.64 5.20 -10.67
CA ASP A 244 1.34 6.42 -11.01
C ASP A 244 2.38 6.69 -9.92
N GLN A 245 3.59 6.29 -10.22
CA GLN A 245 4.71 6.48 -9.29
C GLN A 245 5.29 7.90 -9.36
N SER A 246 4.77 8.73 -10.26
CA SER A 246 5.03 10.16 -10.28
C SER A 246 4.11 10.93 -9.31
N VAL A 247 3.13 10.28 -8.70
CA VAL A 247 2.29 10.93 -7.68
C VAL A 247 3.18 11.28 -6.49
N LEU A 248 3.49 12.55 -6.42
CA LEU A 248 4.04 13.17 -5.22
C LEU A 248 3.15 12.80 -4.04
N PRO A 249 3.70 12.24 -2.96
CA PRO A 249 2.92 11.95 -1.77
C PRO A 249 2.21 13.24 -1.33
N ASP A 250 0.94 13.15 -1.03
CA ASP A 250 0.14 14.32 -0.67
C ASP A 250 0.60 14.98 0.63
N LYS A 251 1.28 14.24 1.49
CA LYS A 251 1.72 14.72 2.81
C LYS A 251 3.22 14.65 2.99
N LEU A 252 3.76 15.73 3.51
CA LEU A 252 5.14 15.85 3.96
C LEU A 252 5.16 16.09 5.47
N TYR A 253 5.99 15.35 6.17
CA TYR A 253 6.29 15.56 7.58
C TYR A 253 7.60 16.32 7.69
N TYR A 254 7.63 17.47 8.35
CA TYR A 254 8.85 18.24 8.52
C TYR A 254 9.27 18.38 9.99
N HIS A 255 10.58 18.40 10.19
CA HIS A 255 11.22 18.69 11.48
C HIS A 255 12.36 19.66 11.24
N ILE A 256 12.37 20.79 11.96
CA ILE A 256 13.41 21.82 11.89
C ILE A 256 14.07 21.90 13.27
N PHE A 257 15.40 21.83 13.27
CA PHE A 257 16.20 21.86 14.48
C PHE A 257 17.17 23.03 14.41
N ASP A 258 17.42 23.72 15.51
CA ASP A 258 18.49 24.71 15.64
C ASP A 258 19.85 24.02 15.56
N ALA A 259 20.77 24.54 14.74
CA ALA A 259 22.05 23.90 14.53
C ALA A 259 23.02 24.00 15.70
N ASN A 260 22.84 24.98 16.60
CA ASN A 260 23.70 25.15 17.78
C ASN A 260 23.21 24.30 18.94
N SER A 261 21.94 24.49 19.33
CA SER A 261 21.35 23.77 20.46
C SER A 261 21.00 22.32 20.15
N LYS A 262 20.83 21.96 18.88
CA LYS A 262 20.33 20.67 18.37
C LYS A 262 18.87 20.37 18.75
N LEU A 263 18.17 21.33 19.34
CA LEU A 263 16.79 21.17 19.77
C LEU A 263 15.81 21.37 18.61
N LEU A 264 14.65 20.70 18.71
CA LEU A 264 13.55 20.89 17.78
C LEU A 264 12.98 22.32 17.93
N VAL A 265 12.93 23.05 16.81
CA VAL A 265 12.35 24.39 16.72
C VAL A 265 10.92 24.34 16.18
N LYS A 266 10.72 23.58 15.10
CA LYS A 266 9.40 23.42 14.48
C LYS A 266 9.19 22.03 13.89
N THR A 267 7.97 21.57 13.92
CA THR A 267 7.53 20.33 13.28
C THR A 267 6.09 20.48 12.77
N GLY A 268 5.71 19.69 11.81
CA GLY A 268 4.35 19.67 11.28
C GLY A 268 4.19 18.80 10.04
N THR A 269 2.99 18.87 9.48
CA THR A 269 2.61 18.18 8.25
C THR A 269 2.16 19.19 7.21
N LEU A 270 2.50 18.97 5.96
CA LEU A 270 2.27 19.86 4.83
C LEU A 270 1.68 19.08 3.66
N ASN A 271 1.00 19.79 2.75
CA ASN A 271 0.71 19.28 1.42
C ASN A 271 1.96 19.39 0.53
N ALA A 272 2.34 18.28 -0.10
CA ALA A 272 3.53 18.25 -0.97
C ALA A 272 3.42 19.14 -2.20
N LYS A 273 2.20 19.47 -2.63
CA LYS A 273 1.91 20.29 -3.81
C LYS A 273 1.97 21.80 -3.54
N GLU A 274 2.13 22.20 -2.29
CA GLU A 274 2.08 23.61 -1.89
C GLU A 274 3.46 24.11 -1.46
N LYS A 275 3.76 25.36 -1.81
CA LYS A 275 4.86 26.09 -1.18
C LYS A 275 4.49 26.29 0.29
N PHE A 276 5.41 26.00 1.19
CA PHE A 276 5.18 26.25 2.60
C PHE A 276 6.15 27.29 3.15
N ASN A 277 5.62 28.16 3.99
CA ASN A 277 6.36 29.22 4.62
C ASN A 277 6.49 28.97 6.11
N ILE A 278 7.69 29.09 6.63
CA ILE A 278 7.99 28.99 8.04
C ILE A 278 8.73 30.24 8.48
N ALA A 279 8.26 30.91 9.53
CA ALA A 279 8.96 32.00 10.14
C ALA A 279 10.01 31.48 11.12
N LEU A 280 11.27 31.83 10.91
CA LEU A 280 12.42 31.44 11.73
C LEU A 280 13.25 32.68 12.09
N PRO A 281 13.81 32.78 13.31
CA PRO A 281 14.86 33.75 13.65
C PRO A 281 16.08 33.61 12.76
N MET A 282 16.98 34.58 12.80
CA MET A 282 18.29 34.45 12.17
C MET A 282 19.07 33.31 12.84
N GLY A 283 19.69 32.45 12.03
CA GLY A 283 20.43 31.28 12.55
C GLY A 283 20.65 30.21 11.51
N THR A 284 21.38 29.17 11.91
CA THR A 284 21.58 27.94 11.11
C THR A 284 20.64 26.84 11.58
N TYR A 285 20.03 26.15 10.65
CA TYR A 285 19.03 25.13 10.93
C TYR A 285 19.29 23.83 10.16
N TYR A 286 18.89 22.72 10.78
CA TYR A 286 18.76 21.43 10.12
C TYR A 286 17.31 21.15 9.80
N LEU A 287 17.03 20.69 8.58
CA LEU A 287 15.71 20.30 8.10
C LEU A 287 15.69 18.82 7.77
N SER A 288 14.69 18.11 8.27
CA SER A 288 14.28 16.79 7.76
C SER A 288 12.89 16.90 7.16
N LEU A 289 12.75 16.48 5.90
CA LEU A 289 11.45 16.23 5.27
C LEU A 289 11.31 14.75 4.99
N LEU A 290 10.14 14.24 5.31
CA LEU A 290 9.78 12.83 5.13
C LEU A 290 8.46 12.79 4.40
N SER A 291 8.32 11.85 3.50
CA SER A 291 7.06 11.62 2.82
C SER A 291 6.83 10.14 2.60
N LYS A 292 5.57 9.76 2.56
CA LYS A 292 5.16 8.39 2.33
C LYS A 292 3.92 8.37 1.44
N ASN A 293 3.99 7.57 0.40
CA ASN A 293 2.84 7.18 -0.40
C ASN A 293 2.40 5.79 0.08
N SER A 294 1.43 5.75 1.00
CA SER A 294 0.96 4.52 1.64
C SER A 294 -0.17 4.81 2.61
N ALA A 295 -1.09 3.86 2.78
CA ALA A 295 -2.20 3.95 3.74
C ALA A 295 -1.74 3.91 5.20
N LEU A 296 -0.66 3.19 5.50
CA LEU A 296 -0.16 3.06 6.87
C LEU A 296 0.69 4.27 7.27
N PRO A 297 0.59 4.77 8.51
CA PRO A 297 1.40 5.90 8.96
C PRO A 297 2.89 5.53 9.04
N LEU A 298 3.77 6.53 8.86
CA LEU A 298 5.17 6.41 9.22
C LEU A 298 5.31 6.22 10.74
N LEU A 299 6.21 5.32 11.13
CA LEU A 299 6.56 5.16 12.53
C LEU A 299 7.63 6.18 12.90
N ILE A 300 7.18 7.31 13.41
CA ILE A 300 8.01 8.39 13.95
C ILE A 300 7.83 8.40 15.48
N PRO A 301 8.87 8.63 16.29
CA PRO A 301 8.72 8.71 17.73
C PRO A 301 7.66 9.73 18.14
N ALA A 302 6.82 9.39 19.11
CA ALA A 302 5.74 10.26 19.59
C ALA A 302 6.25 11.59 20.17
N SER A 303 7.50 11.64 20.60
CA SER A 303 8.17 12.84 21.11
C SER A 303 9.53 12.98 20.44
N VAL A 304 9.64 13.94 19.53
CA VAL A 304 10.91 14.38 18.93
C VAL A 304 11.29 15.68 19.61
N THR A 305 12.40 15.71 20.33
CA THR A 305 12.87 16.87 21.08
C THR A 305 14.18 17.47 20.55
N ASP A 306 14.99 16.62 19.93
CA ASP A 306 16.30 16.99 19.39
C ASP A 306 16.66 16.12 18.18
N LEU A 307 17.79 16.44 17.53
CA LEU A 307 18.28 15.72 16.35
C LEU A 307 18.44 14.21 16.53
N ARG A 308 18.78 13.75 17.72
CA ARG A 308 19.06 12.33 17.99
C ARG A 308 17.79 11.54 18.24
N SER A 309 16.73 12.22 18.67
CA SER A 309 15.44 11.61 18.96
C SER A 309 14.62 11.33 17.68
N LEU A 310 15.01 11.89 16.54
CA LEU A 310 14.32 11.63 15.27
C LEU A 310 14.84 10.35 14.59
N SER A 311 14.01 9.34 14.59
CA SER A 311 14.19 8.12 13.80
C SER A 311 12.89 7.76 13.08
N VAL A 312 12.99 7.08 11.95
CA VAL A 312 11.82 6.67 11.15
C VAL A 312 11.96 5.23 10.75
N SER A 313 10.91 4.47 10.90
CA SER A 313 10.81 3.10 10.39
C SER A 313 9.47 2.88 9.69
N ASN A 314 9.34 1.75 9.02
CA ASN A 314 8.11 1.35 8.34
C ASN A 314 7.72 -0.06 8.74
N VAL A 315 6.41 -0.31 8.83
CA VAL A 315 5.87 -1.66 9.07
C VAL A 315 5.94 -2.47 7.77
N PHE A 316 6.48 -3.68 7.84
CA PHE A 316 6.61 -4.58 6.69
C PHE A 316 5.31 -5.35 6.41
N SER A 317 4.21 -4.65 6.25
CA SER A 317 2.92 -5.28 5.91
C SER A 317 2.30 -4.71 4.64
N GLU A 318 2.92 -3.68 4.08
CA GLU A 318 2.43 -2.96 2.91
C GLU A 318 3.33 -3.18 1.71
N GLN A 319 2.76 -3.78 0.67
CA GLN A 319 3.49 -4.18 -0.54
C GLN A 319 4.12 -3.01 -1.30
N SER A 320 3.42 -1.88 -1.37
CA SER A 320 3.77 -0.76 -2.25
C SER A 320 4.23 0.50 -1.51
N ALA A 321 4.59 0.40 -0.23
CA ALA A 321 5.00 1.56 0.54
C ALA A 321 6.21 2.28 -0.07
N ALA A 322 5.99 3.46 -0.64
CA ALA A 322 7.02 4.32 -1.21
C ALA A 322 7.36 5.44 -0.22
N ILE A 323 8.58 5.47 0.28
CA ILE A 323 9.03 6.40 1.32
C ILE A 323 10.16 7.26 0.79
N PHE A 324 10.05 8.56 1.00
CA PHE A 324 10.99 9.55 0.50
C PHE A 324 11.48 10.41 1.66
N ALA A 325 12.72 10.87 1.56
CA ALA A 325 13.31 11.76 2.56
C ALA A 325 14.28 12.75 1.92
N VAL A 326 14.44 13.87 2.59
CA VAL A 326 15.56 14.78 2.38
C VAL A 326 15.99 15.36 3.73
N ARG A 327 17.29 15.57 3.86
CA ARG A 327 17.89 16.36 4.92
C ARG A 327 18.62 17.54 4.29
N ASP A 328 18.52 18.70 4.90
CA ASP A 328 19.18 19.92 4.44
C ASP A 328 19.74 20.71 5.64
N THR A 329 20.70 21.56 5.37
CA THR A 329 21.23 22.53 6.32
C THR A 329 21.20 23.90 5.66
N PHE A 330 20.66 24.89 6.35
CA PHE A 330 20.51 26.21 5.77
C PHE A 330 20.67 27.32 6.82
N ASP A 331 21.13 28.50 6.35
CA ASP A 331 21.31 29.70 7.15
C ASP A 331 20.19 30.69 6.84
N VAL A 332 19.51 31.15 7.88
CA VAL A 332 18.52 32.25 7.80
C VAL A 332 19.21 33.57 8.19
N LYS A 333 19.41 34.43 7.23
CA LYS A 333 19.93 35.82 7.42
C LYS A 333 18.88 36.86 7.08
N GLU A 334 17.99 36.49 6.16
CA GLU A 334 16.88 37.28 5.66
C GLU A 334 15.81 36.32 5.14
N SER A 335 14.68 36.85 4.64
CA SER A 335 13.66 36.01 4.01
C SER A 335 14.20 35.35 2.74
N MET A 336 13.99 34.05 2.59
CA MET A 336 14.62 33.28 1.54
C MET A 336 13.69 32.20 0.97
N GLU A 337 13.98 31.72 -0.24
CA GLU A 337 13.36 30.54 -0.85
C GLU A 337 14.40 29.41 -0.96
N ARG A 338 13.99 28.20 -0.59
CA ARG A 338 14.79 26.98 -0.74
C ARG A 338 14.09 26.01 -1.66
N VAL A 339 14.81 25.50 -2.63
CA VAL A 339 14.35 24.44 -3.53
C VAL A 339 14.94 23.12 -3.08
N LEU A 340 14.10 22.14 -2.81
CA LEU A 340 14.49 20.85 -2.26
C LEU A 340 14.12 19.72 -3.22
N THR A 341 14.99 18.73 -3.30
CA THR A 341 14.78 17.48 -4.00
C THR A 341 14.68 16.36 -2.97
N ILE A 342 13.62 15.57 -3.00
CA ILE A 342 13.38 14.48 -2.05
C ILE A 342 13.78 13.15 -2.69
N GLY A 343 14.65 12.38 -2.03
CA GLY A 343 15.16 11.11 -2.50
C GLY A 343 14.39 9.89 -1.96
N ARG A 344 14.42 8.79 -2.70
CA ARG A 344 13.86 7.50 -2.24
C ARG A 344 14.75 6.90 -1.16
N ILE A 345 14.13 6.44 -0.07
CA ILE A 345 14.79 5.68 1.00
C ILE A 345 14.24 4.25 1.11
N TYR A 346 13.80 3.71 -0.02
CA TYR A 346 13.35 2.33 -0.19
C TYR A 346 13.91 1.74 -1.49
N SER A 347 13.82 0.41 -1.60
CA SER A 347 14.18 -0.35 -2.79
C SER A 347 13.06 -1.30 -3.17
N GLU A 348 13.01 -1.69 -4.43
CA GLU A 348 12.07 -2.67 -4.92
C GLU A 348 12.69 -4.06 -4.91
N VAL A 349 11.95 -5.04 -4.41
CA VAL A 349 12.29 -6.46 -4.47
C VAL A 349 11.32 -7.13 -5.44
N LYS A 350 11.85 -7.62 -6.57
CA LYS A 350 11.07 -8.26 -7.63
C LYS A 350 11.41 -9.75 -7.73
N PHE A 351 10.38 -10.56 -7.95
CA PHE A 351 10.50 -11.97 -8.23
C PHE A 351 10.00 -12.26 -9.64
N GLU A 352 10.83 -12.89 -10.47
CA GLU A 352 10.44 -13.44 -11.77
C GLU A 352 10.41 -14.97 -11.67
N CYS A 353 9.22 -15.55 -11.80
CA CYS A 353 9.00 -16.98 -11.67
C CYS A 353 9.19 -17.67 -13.02
N THR A 354 10.04 -18.68 -13.04
CA THR A 354 10.37 -19.46 -14.26
C THR A 354 9.66 -20.80 -14.34
N ASP A 355 8.68 -21.03 -13.46
CA ASP A 355 7.86 -22.24 -13.46
C ASP A 355 7.12 -22.36 -14.79
N ALA A 356 7.12 -23.57 -15.37
CA ALA A 356 6.45 -23.85 -16.63
C ALA A 356 4.92 -23.87 -16.47
N GLN A 357 4.43 -24.42 -15.32
CA GLN A 357 3.01 -24.63 -15.04
C GLN A 357 2.72 -24.43 -13.55
N GLY A 358 1.44 -24.24 -13.22
CA GLY A 358 0.92 -24.25 -11.85
C GLY A 358 0.99 -22.93 -11.10
N LEU A 359 1.59 -21.88 -11.65
CA LEU A 359 1.61 -20.55 -11.03
C LEU A 359 0.20 -19.95 -10.89
N ASP A 360 -0.69 -20.24 -11.83
CA ASP A 360 -2.11 -19.86 -11.83
C ASP A 360 -2.90 -20.42 -10.64
N LEU A 361 -2.35 -21.44 -9.99
CA LEU A 361 -2.94 -22.08 -8.83
C LEU A 361 -2.44 -21.53 -7.49
N VAL A 362 -1.47 -20.61 -7.51
CA VAL A 362 -0.97 -19.92 -6.31
C VAL A 362 -1.99 -18.86 -5.91
N ASP A 363 -2.58 -19.03 -4.74
CA ASP A 363 -3.57 -18.09 -4.21
C ASP A 363 -2.97 -16.98 -3.34
N SER A 364 -1.87 -17.28 -2.64
CA SER A 364 -1.16 -16.24 -1.88
C SER A 364 0.30 -16.59 -1.60
N ILE A 365 1.08 -15.53 -1.41
CA ILE A 365 2.49 -15.59 -0.99
C ILE A 365 2.61 -14.78 0.29
N GLN A 366 3.08 -15.41 1.35
CA GLN A 366 3.43 -14.73 2.58
C GLN A 366 4.93 -14.51 2.64
N ILE A 367 5.35 -13.31 2.95
CA ILE A 367 6.76 -12.92 3.05
C ILE A 367 7.01 -12.42 4.47
N LYS A 368 7.94 -13.06 5.14
CA LYS A 368 8.43 -12.66 6.46
C LYS A 368 9.84 -12.12 6.34
N GLN A 369 10.07 -10.94 6.90
CA GLN A 369 11.39 -10.35 6.99
C GLN A 369 12.20 -11.07 8.09
N LEU A 370 13.40 -11.55 7.76
CA LEU A 370 14.29 -12.25 8.69
C LEU A 370 15.46 -11.40 9.18
N HIS A 371 15.69 -10.24 8.56
CA HIS A 371 16.66 -9.25 9.01
C HIS A 371 16.03 -8.24 9.96
N LYS A 372 16.85 -7.46 10.64
CA LYS A 372 16.38 -6.38 11.52
C LYS A 372 15.70 -5.28 10.71
N VAL A 373 14.74 -4.58 11.31
CA VAL A 373 14.05 -3.46 10.68
C VAL A 373 15.04 -2.33 10.44
N PHE A 374 15.14 -1.88 9.21
CA PHE A 374 15.91 -0.70 8.88
C PHE A 374 15.24 0.56 9.41
N GLN A 375 16.07 1.48 9.89
CA GLN A 375 15.63 2.77 10.41
C GLN A 375 16.37 3.89 9.68
N TYR A 376 15.66 4.98 9.45
CA TYR A 376 16.24 6.22 8.92
C TYR A 376 16.54 7.16 10.08
N TYR A 377 17.79 7.58 10.18
CA TYR A 377 18.27 8.56 11.15
C TYR A 377 18.81 9.77 10.39
N PRO A 378 18.01 10.86 10.20
CA PRO A 378 18.44 11.99 9.38
C PRO A 378 19.75 12.63 9.81
N PHE A 379 20.00 12.68 11.12
CA PHE A 379 21.12 13.46 11.70
C PHE A 379 21.93 12.72 12.76
N ALA A 380 21.64 11.47 12.99
CA ALA A 380 22.32 10.65 14.00
C ALA A 380 22.71 9.30 13.39
N THR A 381 23.58 8.61 14.09
CA THR A 381 23.81 7.18 13.84
C THR A 381 22.95 6.40 14.84
N GLY A 382 22.21 5.41 14.32
CA GLY A 382 21.40 4.51 15.13
C GLY A 382 21.77 3.06 14.89
N THR A 383 21.27 2.19 15.73
CA THR A 383 21.41 0.74 15.57
C THR A 383 20.06 0.17 15.15
N ASP A 384 20.06 -0.69 14.14
CA ASP A 384 18.86 -1.41 13.68
C ASP A 384 18.59 -2.57 14.65
N GLU A 385 18.02 -2.29 15.81
CA GLU A 385 17.78 -3.30 16.85
C GLU A 385 16.37 -3.90 16.81
N LEU A 386 15.44 -3.22 16.17
CA LEU A 386 14.05 -3.64 16.09
C LEU A 386 13.88 -4.88 15.21
N THR A 387 13.01 -5.79 15.62
CA THR A 387 12.54 -6.90 14.80
C THR A 387 11.07 -6.69 14.47
N ASP A 388 10.72 -6.81 13.20
CA ASP A 388 9.34 -6.79 12.74
C ASP A 388 8.85 -8.23 12.55
N LYS A 389 7.75 -8.58 13.22
CA LYS A 389 7.10 -9.88 13.08
C LYS A 389 5.94 -9.86 12.08
N THR A 390 5.69 -8.73 11.47
CA THR A 390 4.63 -8.61 10.47
C THR A 390 4.93 -9.47 9.24
N ILE A 391 3.86 -9.92 8.60
CA ILE A 391 3.92 -10.75 7.40
C ILE A 391 3.28 -9.96 6.29
N LEU A 392 4.05 -9.71 5.24
CA LEU A 392 3.52 -9.17 4.00
C LEU A 392 2.80 -10.31 3.26
N ARG A 393 1.52 -10.13 2.96
CA ARG A 393 0.74 -11.06 2.14
C ARG A 393 0.54 -10.47 0.76
N ILE A 394 1.00 -11.19 -0.26
CA ILE A 394 0.81 -10.87 -1.67
C ILE A 394 -0.17 -11.89 -2.26
N ILE A 395 -1.14 -11.39 -3.02
CA ILE A 395 -2.01 -12.21 -3.87
C ILE A 395 -1.52 -12.02 -5.29
N PRO A 396 -0.70 -12.94 -5.81
CA PRO A 396 -0.12 -12.78 -7.12
C PRO A 396 -1.18 -12.97 -8.21
N ASN A 397 -1.04 -12.25 -9.31
CA ASN A 397 -1.77 -12.52 -10.52
C ASN A 397 -0.81 -13.10 -11.57
N PHE A 398 -0.69 -14.41 -11.61
CA PHE A 398 0.13 -15.11 -12.60
C PHE A 398 -0.67 -15.46 -13.87
N SER A 399 -1.54 -14.59 -14.34
CA SER A 399 -2.30 -14.80 -15.57
C SER A 399 -1.51 -14.36 -16.79
N GLY A 400 -1.63 -15.10 -17.89
CA GLY A 400 -1.03 -14.74 -19.18
C GLY A 400 0.51 -14.74 -19.17
N SER A 401 1.11 -13.65 -19.60
CA SER A 401 2.57 -13.51 -19.70
C SER A 401 3.23 -13.04 -18.39
N SER A 402 2.48 -12.55 -17.42
CA SER A 402 3.04 -12.07 -16.15
C SER A 402 3.29 -13.23 -15.20
N LYS A 403 4.57 -13.49 -14.93
CA LYS A 403 5.04 -14.50 -13.97
C LYS A 403 5.88 -13.84 -12.89
N SER A 404 5.49 -12.65 -12.43
CA SER A 404 6.26 -11.90 -11.46
C SER A 404 5.39 -11.31 -10.35
N PHE A 405 6.00 -11.00 -9.22
CA PHE A 405 5.46 -10.18 -8.16
C PHE A 405 6.57 -9.33 -7.54
N LEU A 406 6.20 -8.26 -6.86
CA LEU A 406 7.15 -7.33 -6.28
C LEU A 406 6.62 -6.73 -4.98
N PHE A 407 7.51 -6.13 -4.20
CA PHE A 407 7.19 -5.29 -3.05
C PHE A 407 8.30 -4.28 -2.80
N ASN A 408 7.97 -3.23 -2.06
CA ASN A 408 8.93 -2.21 -1.65
C ASN A 408 9.51 -2.54 -0.26
N GLN A 409 10.83 -2.52 -0.17
CA GLN A 409 11.58 -2.67 1.07
C GLN A 409 12.07 -1.31 1.54
N PHE A 410 11.60 -0.87 2.71
CA PHE A 410 12.18 0.31 3.36
C PHE A 410 13.63 0.04 3.73
N MET A 411 14.53 0.93 3.30
CA MET A 411 15.97 0.77 3.50
C MET A 411 16.56 1.82 4.42
N GLY A 412 15.85 2.95 4.64
CA GLY A 412 16.48 4.13 5.20
C GLY A 412 17.50 4.77 4.27
N ASP A 413 18.26 5.73 4.74
CA ASP A 413 19.32 6.40 3.96
C ASP A 413 20.67 5.67 4.15
N PHE A 414 20.75 4.46 3.67
CA PHE A 414 21.98 3.68 3.68
C PHE A 414 22.69 3.77 2.32
N PRO A 415 23.83 4.47 2.23
CA PRO A 415 24.63 4.52 1.01
C PRO A 415 25.33 3.17 0.74
N GLU A 416 25.49 2.35 1.77
CA GLU A 416 26.15 1.05 1.71
C GLU A 416 25.12 -0.08 1.54
N ASN A 417 25.58 -1.21 0.98
CA ASN A 417 24.75 -2.41 0.90
C ASN A 417 24.42 -2.95 2.30
N LYS A 418 23.18 -3.31 2.49
CA LYS A 418 22.67 -4.00 3.69
C LYS A 418 22.10 -5.36 3.30
N MET A 419 22.29 -6.35 4.15
CA MET A 419 21.73 -7.68 3.96
C MET A 419 20.22 -7.65 4.18
N VAL A 420 19.45 -8.01 3.15
CA VAL A 420 18.03 -8.33 3.26
C VAL A 420 17.84 -9.84 3.21
N LYS A 421 16.95 -10.37 4.04
CA LYS A 421 16.67 -11.80 4.11
C LYS A 421 15.20 -12.02 4.37
N TYR A 422 14.56 -12.91 3.61
CA TYR A 422 13.14 -13.18 3.63
C TYR A 422 12.87 -14.67 3.71
N GLU A 423 11.82 -15.06 4.46
CA GLU A 423 11.16 -16.34 4.38
C GLU A 423 9.90 -16.18 3.53
N LEU A 424 9.81 -16.95 2.46
CA LEU A 424 8.62 -17.01 1.60
C LEU A 424 7.84 -18.28 1.88
N ARG A 425 6.52 -18.13 2.03
CA ARG A 425 5.56 -19.23 2.17
C ARG A 425 4.55 -19.14 1.05
N ILE A 426 4.49 -20.18 0.24
CA ILE A 426 3.65 -20.24 -0.96
C ILE A 426 2.42 -21.09 -0.64
N PHE A 427 1.24 -20.55 -0.91
CA PHE A 427 -0.04 -21.22 -0.65
C PHE A 427 -0.79 -21.50 -1.95
N ARG A 428 -1.45 -22.65 -1.98
CA ARG A 428 -2.32 -23.10 -3.06
C ARG A 428 -3.57 -23.71 -2.44
N LYS A 429 -4.76 -23.24 -2.82
CA LYS A 429 -6.04 -23.65 -2.23
C LYS A 429 -6.07 -23.55 -0.70
N GLY A 430 -5.40 -22.54 -0.16
CA GLY A 430 -5.26 -22.33 1.28
C GLY A 430 -4.23 -23.24 1.97
N GLU A 431 -3.63 -24.20 1.28
CA GLU A 431 -2.62 -25.11 1.83
C GLU A 431 -1.20 -24.62 1.58
N LEU A 432 -0.32 -24.77 2.56
CA LEU A 432 1.09 -24.41 2.44
C LEU A 432 1.81 -25.44 1.53
N MET A 433 2.24 -24.98 0.36
CA MET A 433 2.94 -25.80 -0.63
C MET A 433 4.43 -25.83 -0.42
N ARG A 434 5.01 -24.66 -0.12
CA ARG A 434 6.46 -24.51 -0.01
C ARG A 434 6.84 -23.39 0.93
N THR A 435 7.96 -23.59 1.64
CA THR A 435 8.65 -22.54 2.40
C THR A 435 10.14 -22.54 2.02
N PHE A 436 10.70 -21.36 1.79
CA PHE A 436 12.14 -21.21 1.52
C PHE A 436 12.63 -19.83 1.93
N GLU A 437 13.93 -19.70 2.13
CA GLU A 437 14.58 -18.43 2.48
C GLU A 437 15.41 -17.92 1.31
N LEU A 438 15.39 -16.60 1.12
CA LEU A 438 16.20 -15.88 0.15
C LEU A 438 16.82 -14.65 0.80
N GLY A 439 17.98 -14.27 0.32
CA GLY A 439 18.64 -13.05 0.78
C GLY A 439 19.67 -12.53 -0.21
N SER A 440 19.92 -11.24 -0.10
CA SER A 440 20.98 -10.55 -0.86
C SER A 440 21.33 -9.25 -0.18
N GLU A 441 22.48 -8.69 -0.52
CA GLU A 441 22.83 -7.33 -0.14
C GLU A 441 22.25 -6.34 -1.14
N ILE A 442 21.57 -5.31 -0.65
CA ILE A 442 21.09 -4.17 -1.43
C ILE A 442 21.27 -2.86 -0.67
N ARG A 443 21.20 -1.74 -1.37
CA ARG A 443 21.13 -0.39 -0.81
C ARG A 443 19.80 0.25 -1.19
N ASN A 444 19.52 1.44 -0.68
CA ASN A 444 18.34 2.20 -1.10
C ASN A 444 18.38 2.52 -2.60
N ASN A 445 17.20 2.73 -3.16
CA ASN A 445 16.98 3.10 -4.56
C ASN A 445 17.56 2.11 -5.59
N VAL A 446 17.43 0.82 -5.32
CA VAL A 446 17.86 -0.29 -6.20
C VAL A 446 16.71 -1.25 -6.40
N GLN A 447 16.62 -1.88 -7.56
CA GLN A 447 15.76 -3.04 -7.77
C GLN A 447 16.57 -4.32 -7.58
N LEU A 448 16.16 -5.14 -6.63
CA LEU A 448 16.68 -6.49 -6.42
C LEU A 448 15.79 -7.50 -7.14
N LEU A 449 16.33 -8.20 -8.11
CA LEU A 449 15.62 -9.21 -8.89
C LEU A 449 16.03 -10.61 -8.45
N PHE A 450 15.07 -11.41 -8.01
CA PHE A 450 15.17 -12.84 -7.83
C PHE A 450 14.48 -13.56 -9.00
N LYS A 451 15.23 -14.31 -9.80
CA LYS A 451 14.71 -15.06 -10.94
C LYS A 451 14.87 -16.56 -10.74
N GLY A 452 13.77 -17.31 -10.70
CA GLY A 452 13.83 -18.74 -10.44
C GLY A 452 12.46 -19.40 -10.35
N LYS A 453 12.45 -20.67 -9.92
CA LYS A 453 11.24 -21.46 -9.77
C LYS A 453 10.60 -21.25 -8.41
N LEU A 454 9.34 -20.82 -8.39
CA LEU A 454 8.58 -20.58 -7.18
C LEU A 454 8.05 -21.88 -6.57
N LEU A 455 7.56 -22.80 -7.40
CA LEU A 455 6.90 -24.03 -6.99
C LEU A 455 7.85 -25.23 -6.89
N ASP A 456 8.75 -25.35 -7.88
CA ASP A 456 9.70 -26.46 -7.98
C ASP A 456 11.12 -25.97 -7.72
N GLY A 457 11.93 -26.78 -7.06
CA GLY A 457 13.36 -26.53 -6.91
C GLY A 457 13.92 -26.98 -5.58
N ALA A 458 15.25 -26.98 -5.48
CA ALA A 458 15.94 -27.24 -4.24
C ALA A 458 15.55 -26.19 -3.17
N ASN A 459 15.44 -26.63 -1.91
CA ASN A 459 15.21 -25.71 -0.80
C ASN A 459 16.38 -24.73 -0.67
N GLY A 460 16.08 -23.44 -0.53
CA GLY A 460 17.04 -22.38 -0.32
C GLY A 460 17.31 -21.52 -1.56
N SER A 461 18.28 -20.60 -1.42
CA SER A 461 18.66 -19.61 -2.44
C SER A 461 19.25 -20.20 -3.73
N GLN A 462 19.59 -21.47 -3.74
CA GLN A 462 20.19 -22.15 -4.91
C GLN A 462 19.29 -22.26 -6.14
N GLY A 463 17.97 -22.07 -5.97
CA GLY A 463 17.00 -22.10 -7.06
C GLY A 463 16.76 -20.76 -7.75
N PHE A 464 17.35 -19.66 -7.27
CA PHE A 464 17.14 -18.31 -7.79
C PHE A 464 18.46 -17.66 -8.21
N GLN A 465 18.46 -17.09 -9.41
CA GLN A 465 19.48 -16.14 -9.84
C GLN A 465 19.17 -14.78 -9.24
N VAL A 466 20.19 -14.11 -8.71
CA VAL A 466 20.04 -12.79 -8.07
C VAL A 466 20.72 -11.75 -8.95
N THR A 467 19.99 -10.72 -9.31
CA THR A 467 20.50 -9.59 -10.10
C THR A 467 20.11 -8.28 -9.43
N LYS A 468 21.00 -7.30 -9.48
CA LYS A 468 20.75 -5.94 -9.00
C LYS A 468 20.65 -5.00 -10.19
N ASN A 469 19.56 -4.27 -10.29
CA ASN A 469 19.42 -3.17 -11.24
C ASN A 469 19.67 -1.84 -10.50
N GLU A 470 20.88 -1.35 -10.62
CA GLU A 470 21.31 -0.10 -9.98
C GLU A 470 20.80 1.15 -10.71
N LYS A 471 20.30 0.98 -11.95
CA LYS A 471 19.67 2.03 -12.75
C LYS A 471 18.15 1.99 -12.65
N TRP A 472 17.63 1.37 -11.62
CA TRP A 472 16.19 1.29 -11.40
C TRP A 472 15.60 2.69 -11.31
N ARG A 473 14.81 3.03 -12.33
CA ARG A 473 14.18 4.33 -12.53
C ARG A 473 15.19 5.50 -12.65
N ASP A 474 16.02 5.44 -13.67
CA ASP A 474 16.72 6.61 -14.18
C ASP A 474 15.68 7.71 -14.46
N ASN A 475 16.00 8.94 -14.07
CA ASN A 475 15.13 10.10 -14.09
C ASN A 475 14.33 10.25 -15.37
N VAL A 476 13.00 10.30 -15.24
CA VAL A 476 12.18 10.99 -16.23
C VAL A 476 12.30 12.48 -15.92
N VAL A 477 13.13 13.17 -16.65
CA VAL A 477 13.18 14.64 -16.63
C VAL A 477 11.90 15.10 -17.35
N ILE A 478 10.93 15.56 -16.61
CA ILE A 478 9.81 16.29 -17.18
C ILE A 478 10.23 17.77 -17.15
N GLU A 479 10.67 18.28 -18.28
CA GLU A 479 10.83 19.72 -18.49
C GLU A 479 9.42 20.32 -18.62
N TYR A 480 9.10 21.31 -17.78
CA TYR A 480 7.92 22.15 -17.89
C TYR A 480 8.32 23.49 -18.49
#